data_3f71e50268399e3ee49641a45ae83740
#
_entry.id   3f71e50268399e3ee49641a45ae83740
#
_cell.length_a   1.000
_cell.length_b   1.000
_cell.length_c   1.000
_cell.angle_alpha   90.00
_cell.angle_beta   90.00
_cell.angle_gamma   90.00
#
_symmetry.space_group_name_H-M   'P 1'
#
loop_
_entity.id
_entity.type
_entity.pdbx_description
1 polymer ?
#
loop_
_entity_poly.entity_id
_entity_poly.type
_entity_poly.pdbx_seq_one_letter_code
_entity_poly.pdbx_strand_id
1 'polypeptide(L)'
;MRFTMEEIISFTETWIVKGDLNPDMLADDFQFISPFWKSNNKAVFLEKFLDPTEYVRLSLSNITKFDPYLNFKGLDGKHFSMILQYFTKNGSNVWEAVLGKVENGMLVELRSIYDLEATKKAHGLK
;
A
#
# COMPACT_ATOMS: atom_id res chain seq x y z
N MET A 1 1.69 -15.61 14.44
CA MET A 1 2.74 -15.86 13.44
C MET A 1 3.59 -14.61 13.28
N ARG A 2 4.90 -14.78 13.13
CA ARG A 2 5.83 -13.65 12.99
C ARG A 2 6.64 -13.80 11.72
N PHE A 3 6.90 -12.69 11.06
CA PHE A 3 7.65 -12.63 9.81
C PHE A 3 8.92 -11.78 9.99
N THR A 4 9.91 -12.00 9.13
CA THR A 4 11.07 -11.13 9.07
C THR A 4 10.72 -9.82 8.36
N MET A 5 11.55 -8.81 8.54
CA MET A 5 11.39 -7.54 7.81
C MET A 5 11.38 -7.79 6.29
N GLU A 6 12.28 -8.64 5.80
CA GLU A 6 12.38 -8.97 4.38
C GLU A 6 11.10 -9.63 3.85
N GLU A 7 10.53 -10.55 4.62
CA GLU A 7 9.26 -11.18 4.26
C GLU A 7 8.13 -10.17 4.20
N ILE A 8 8.03 -9.27 5.18
CA ILE A 8 7.00 -8.24 5.21
C ILE A 8 7.16 -7.28 4.03
N ILE A 9 8.38 -6.88 3.71
CA ILE A 9 8.64 -6.05 2.53
C ILE A 9 8.18 -6.77 1.26
N SER A 10 8.52 -8.05 1.11
CA SER A 10 8.11 -8.84 -0.05
C SER A 10 6.60 -8.97 -0.17
N PHE A 11 5.91 -9.25 0.94
CA PHE A 11 4.44 -9.31 0.96
C PHE A 11 3.81 -7.95 0.62
N THR A 12 4.42 -6.86 1.09
CA THR A 12 3.93 -5.51 0.79
C THR A 12 4.09 -5.18 -0.70
N GLU A 13 5.21 -5.58 -1.30
CA GLU A 13 5.41 -5.43 -2.76
C GLU A 13 4.34 -6.18 -3.54
N THR A 14 4.07 -7.43 -3.20
CA THR A 14 3.05 -8.24 -3.86
C THR A 14 1.68 -7.61 -3.72
N TRP A 15 1.38 -7.08 -2.55
CA TRP A 15 0.13 -6.38 -2.31
C TRP A 15 -0.01 -5.14 -3.23
N ILE A 16 1.01 -4.28 -3.23
CA ILE A 16 0.94 -3.01 -3.98
C ILE A 16 0.97 -3.25 -5.48
N VAL A 17 1.86 -4.11 -5.95
CA VAL A 17 2.07 -4.33 -7.40
C VAL A 17 1.01 -5.24 -8.00
N LYS A 18 0.56 -6.26 -7.28
CA LYS A 18 -0.38 -7.27 -7.80
C LYS A 18 -1.77 -7.21 -7.17
N GLY A 19 -1.96 -6.37 -6.15
CA GLY A 19 -3.21 -6.32 -5.42
C GLY A 19 -3.47 -7.55 -4.54
N ASP A 20 -2.47 -8.35 -4.28
CA ASP A 20 -2.57 -9.62 -3.57
C ASP A 20 -2.02 -9.46 -2.16
N LEU A 21 -2.91 -9.18 -1.22
CA LEU A 21 -2.57 -8.93 0.18
C LEU A 21 -2.52 -10.22 0.97
N ASN A 22 -1.41 -10.43 1.71
CA ASN A 22 -1.34 -11.48 2.73
C ASN A 22 -1.82 -10.90 4.08
N PRO A 23 -3.06 -11.20 4.51
CA PRO A 23 -3.60 -10.61 5.72
C PRO A 23 -2.91 -11.10 7.00
N ASP A 24 -2.21 -12.22 6.93
CA ASP A 24 -1.53 -12.79 8.11
C ASP A 24 -0.37 -11.93 8.60
N MET A 25 0.17 -11.05 7.75
CA MET A 25 1.24 -10.15 8.18
C MET A 25 0.74 -8.93 8.94
N LEU A 26 -0.56 -8.66 8.92
CA LEU A 26 -1.15 -7.49 9.56
C LEU A 26 -1.44 -7.74 11.03
N ALA A 27 -0.96 -6.85 11.90
CA ALA A 27 -1.32 -6.88 13.32
C ALA A 27 -2.80 -6.53 13.50
N ASP A 28 -3.42 -7.00 14.58
CA ASP A 28 -4.85 -6.72 14.84
C ASP A 28 -5.14 -5.22 14.93
N ASP A 29 -4.19 -4.44 15.44
CA ASP A 29 -4.26 -2.98 15.55
C ASP A 29 -3.63 -2.26 14.36
N PHE A 30 -3.44 -2.95 13.24
CA PHE A 30 -2.86 -2.39 12.03
C PHE A 30 -3.55 -1.10 11.63
N GLN A 31 -2.76 -0.06 11.35
CA GLN A 31 -3.24 1.24 10.89
C GLN A 31 -2.85 1.47 9.43
N PHE A 32 -3.83 1.81 8.63
CA PHE A 32 -3.61 2.25 7.25
C PHE A 32 -3.91 3.74 7.14
N ILE A 33 -2.96 4.51 6.60
CA ILE A 33 -3.08 5.96 6.48
C ILE A 33 -2.73 6.35 5.05
N SER A 34 -3.65 7.02 4.37
CA SER A 34 -3.43 7.55 3.03
C SER A 34 -4.15 8.88 2.87
N PRO A 35 -3.85 9.66 1.82
CA PRO A 35 -4.61 10.88 1.54
C PRO A 35 -6.08 10.64 1.25
N PHE A 36 -6.45 9.43 0.79
CA PHE A 36 -7.81 9.12 0.40
C PHE A 36 -8.65 8.57 1.54
N TRP A 37 -8.10 7.67 2.38
CA TRP A 37 -8.85 7.08 3.49
C TRP A 37 -7.90 6.53 4.55
N LYS A 38 -8.45 6.27 5.73
CA LYS A 38 -7.72 5.75 6.89
C LYS A 38 -8.51 4.64 7.54
N SER A 39 -7.81 3.69 8.16
CA SER A 39 -8.40 2.72 9.06
C SER A 39 -7.48 2.51 10.26
N ASN A 40 -8.05 2.18 11.40
CA ASN A 40 -7.31 2.07 12.67
C ASN A 40 -7.26 0.66 13.23
N ASN A 41 -7.72 -0.35 12.49
CA ASN A 41 -7.54 -1.75 12.85
C ASN A 41 -7.63 -2.64 11.62
N LYS A 42 -7.13 -3.87 11.76
CA LYS A 42 -7.08 -4.85 10.67
C LYS A 42 -8.46 -5.17 10.10
N ALA A 43 -9.45 -5.40 10.97
CA ALA A 43 -10.78 -5.82 10.53
C ALA A 43 -11.44 -4.75 9.64
N VAL A 44 -11.38 -3.49 10.04
CA VAL A 44 -11.93 -2.36 9.26
C VAL A 44 -11.18 -2.21 7.94
N PHE A 45 -9.84 -2.33 7.98
CA PHE A 45 -9.05 -2.23 6.77
C PHE A 45 -9.42 -3.31 5.77
N LEU A 46 -9.49 -4.58 6.19
CA LEU A 46 -9.81 -5.69 5.30
C LEU A 46 -11.21 -5.59 4.73
N GLU A 47 -12.19 -5.17 5.51
CA GLU A 47 -13.56 -4.96 5.03
C GLU A 47 -13.58 -4.00 3.85
N LYS A 48 -12.89 -2.88 3.97
CA LYS A 48 -12.84 -1.89 2.89
C LYS A 48 -11.96 -2.33 1.74
N PHE A 49 -10.79 -2.90 2.01
CA PHE A 49 -9.86 -3.32 0.96
C PHE A 49 -10.44 -4.43 0.09
N LEU A 50 -11.20 -5.35 0.66
CA LEU A 50 -11.77 -6.48 -0.07
C LEU A 50 -13.09 -6.15 -0.77
N ASP A 51 -13.68 -4.99 -0.52
CA ASP A 51 -14.92 -4.58 -1.19
C ASP A 51 -14.61 -4.19 -2.64
N PRO A 52 -15.16 -4.92 -3.64
CA PRO A 52 -14.86 -4.65 -5.04
C PRO A 52 -15.40 -3.32 -5.55
N THR A 53 -16.31 -2.67 -4.82
CA THR A 53 -16.88 -1.37 -5.19
C THR A 53 -16.08 -0.20 -4.63
N GLU A 54 -15.15 -0.45 -3.71
CA GLU A 54 -14.36 0.61 -3.11
C GLU A 54 -13.28 1.13 -4.06
N TYR A 55 -12.94 2.40 -3.88
CA TYR A 55 -11.96 3.10 -4.72
C TYR A 55 -10.63 2.34 -4.84
N VAL A 56 -10.15 1.76 -3.76
CA VAL A 56 -8.86 1.07 -3.77
C VAL A 56 -8.83 -0.09 -4.77
N ARG A 57 -9.94 -0.84 -4.88
CA ARG A 57 -10.01 -1.95 -5.84
C ARG A 57 -10.17 -1.44 -7.26
N LEU A 58 -10.97 -0.40 -7.43
CA LEU A 58 -11.15 0.23 -8.75
C LEU A 58 -9.84 0.84 -9.26
N SER A 59 -9.07 1.48 -8.39
CA SER A 59 -7.79 2.07 -8.79
C SER A 59 -6.77 1.00 -9.16
N LEU A 60 -6.70 -0.10 -8.43
CA LEU A 60 -5.81 -1.21 -8.77
C LEU A 60 -6.10 -1.77 -10.16
N SER A 61 -7.38 -1.90 -10.53
CA SER A 61 -7.77 -2.41 -11.86
C SER A 61 -7.40 -1.45 -13.00
N ASN A 62 -7.18 -0.16 -12.69
CA ASN A 62 -6.83 0.86 -13.66
C ASN A 62 -5.32 0.98 -13.91
N ILE A 63 -4.50 0.33 -13.13
CA ILE A 63 -3.04 0.37 -13.28
C ILE A 63 -2.63 -0.60 -14.39
N THR A 64 -1.85 -0.09 -15.35
CA THR A 64 -1.39 -0.90 -16.47
C THR A 64 0.04 -1.39 -16.31
N LYS A 65 0.86 -0.64 -15.57
CA LYS A 65 2.29 -0.94 -15.46
C LYS A 65 2.86 -0.28 -14.20
N PHE A 66 3.71 -1.00 -13.50
CA PHE A 66 4.59 -0.43 -12.48
C PHE A 66 5.99 -0.30 -13.06
N ASP A 67 6.58 0.86 -12.91
CA ASP A 67 7.97 1.09 -13.25
C ASP A 67 8.85 0.96 -12.01
N PRO A 68 10.17 0.80 -12.17
CA PRO A 68 10.98 0.30 -11.05
C PRO A 68 10.75 1.06 -9.75
N TYR A 69 10.66 0.31 -8.71
CA TYR A 69 10.50 0.84 -7.36
C TYR A 69 11.74 0.50 -6.54
N LEU A 70 11.99 1.35 -5.56
CA LEU A 70 13.12 1.20 -4.66
C LEU A 70 12.62 0.92 -3.26
N ASN A 71 13.28 -0.02 -2.58
CA ASN A 71 12.98 -0.38 -1.20
C ASN A 71 14.13 0.05 -0.30
N PHE A 72 13.79 0.61 0.86
CA PHE A 72 14.76 1.06 1.84
C PHE A 72 14.36 0.57 3.21
N LYS A 73 15.33 0.05 3.98
CA LYS A 73 15.13 -0.29 5.38
C LYS A 73 15.60 0.85 6.25
N GLY A 74 14.82 1.19 7.27
CA GLY A 74 15.23 2.18 8.26
C GLY A 74 16.34 1.64 9.16
N LEU A 75 17.17 2.54 9.67
CA LEU A 75 18.27 2.18 10.57
C LEU A 75 17.78 1.67 11.92
N ASP A 76 16.53 1.97 12.28
CA ASP A 76 15.94 1.54 13.55
C ASP A 76 15.49 0.06 13.55
N GLY A 77 15.55 -0.62 12.41
CA GLY A 77 15.10 -1.99 12.27
C GLY A 77 13.59 -2.18 12.36
N LYS A 78 12.81 -1.09 12.38
CA LYS A 78 11.35 -1.12 12.53
C LYS A 78 10.62 -0.56 11.32
N HIS A 79 11.24 0.32 10.56
CA HIS A 79 10.62 1.00 9.43
C HIS A 79 11.23 0.58 8.11
N PHE A 80 10.40 0.62 7.06
CA PHE A 80 10.87 0.50 5.69
C PHE A 80 10.10 1.48 4.82
N SER A 81 10.63 1.77 3.65
CA SER A 81 9.94 2.60 2.67
C SER A 81 10.08 2.00 1.28
N MET A 82 9.08 2.29 0.44
CA MET A 82 9.10 1.95 -0.98
C MET A 82 8.76 3.21 -1.75
N ILE A 83 9.48 3.47 -2.82
CA ILE A 83 9.16 4.54 -3.76
C ILE A 83 8.81 3.86 -5.07
N LEU A 84 7.63 4.14 -5.60
CA LEU A 84 7.14 3.50 -6.81
C LEU A 84 6.52 4.51 -7.76
N GLN A 85 6.48 4.11 -9.01
CA GLN A 85 5.79 4.83 -10.06
C GLN A 85 4.91 3.85 -10.82
N TYR A 86 3.69 4.24 -11.13
CA TYR A 86 2.83 3.41 -11.96
C TYR A 86 2.11 4.23 -13.02
N PHE A 87 1.59 3.53 -14.02
CA PHE A 87 0.87 4.14 -15.14
C PHE A 87 -0.56 3.62 -15.16
N THR A 88 -1.49 4.50 -15.55
CA THR A 88 -2.91 4.19 -15.63
C THR A 88 -3.35 4.01 -17.08
N LYS A 89 -4.58 3.51 -17.28
CA LYS A 89 -5.15 3.27 -18.62
C LYS A 89 -5.23 4.52 -19.48
N ASN A 90 -5.35 5.71 -18.89
CA ASN A 90 -5.38 6.95 -19.64
C ASN A 90 -3.99 7.52 -19.97
N GLY A 91 -2.92 6.77 -19.65
CA GLY A 91 -1.55 7.17 -19.95
C GLY A 91 -0.91 8.08 -18.89
N SER A 92 -1.62 8.40 -17.82
CA SER A 92 -1.06 9.21 -16.74
C SER A 92 -0.09 8.38 -15.91
N ASN A 93 0.86 9.05 -15.24
CA ASN A 93 1.72 8.38 -14.28
C ASN A 93 1.51 8.94 -12.87
N VAL A 94 1.73 8.09 -11.88
CA VAL A 94 1.59 8.44 -10.46
C VAL A 94 2.84 8.01 -9.72
N TRP A 95 3.36 8.92 -8.90
CA TRP A 95 4.43 8.63 -7.97
C TRP A 95 3.84 8.43 -6.58
N GLU A 96 4.30 7.41 -5.88
CA GLU A 96 3.83 7.11 -4.54
C GLU A 96 4.99 6.66 -3.67
N ALA A 97 5.00 7.12 -2.42
CA ALA A 97 5.89 6.60 -1.39
C ALA A 97 5.05 5.83 -0.38
N VAL A 98 5.56 4.69 0.05
CA VAL A 98 4.93 3.85 1.06
C VAL A 98 5.87 3.72 2.24
N LEU A 99 5.37 3.98 3.45
CA LEU A 99 6.14 3.82 4.69
C LEU A 99 5.49 2.72 5.53
N GLY A 100 6.26 1.71 5.88
CA GLY A 100 5.80 0.62 6.73
C GLY A 100 6.48 0.63 8.07
N LYS A 101 5.75 0.26 9.12
CA LYS A 101 6.29 0.05 10.46
C LYS A 101 6.02 -1.38 10.91
N VAL A 102 7.07 -2.04 11.35
CA VAL A 102 7.03 -3.45 11.77
C VAL A 102 7.37 -3.53 13.25
N GLU A 103 6.54 -4.22 14.02
CA GLU A 103 6.80 -4.53 15.42
C GLU A 103 6.44 -5.98 15.69
N ASN A 104 7.31 -6.68 16.42
CA ASN A 104 7.10 -8.08 16.80
C ASN A 104 6.80 -8.98 15.60
N GLY A 105 7.45 -8.74 14.47
CA GLY A 105 7.29 -9.55 13.26
C GLY A 105 5.96 -9.38 12.56
N MET A 106 5.26 -8.27 12.78
CA MET A 106 3.97 -7.95 12.16
C MET A 106 3.99 -6.53 11.63
N LEU A 107 3.27 -6.28 10.55
CA LEU A 107 3.07 -4.92 10.03
C LEU A 107 2.02 -4.22 10.88
N VAL A 108 2.41 -3.14 11.57
CA VAL A 108 1.51 -2.41 12.46
C VAL A 108 1.00 -1.10 11.85
N GLU A 109 1.70 -0.58 10.85
CA GLU A 109 1.27 0.65 10.15
C GLU A 109 1.77 0.63 8.72
N LEU A 110 0.92 1.05 7.80
CA LEU A 110 1.31 1.36 6.44
C LEU A 110 0.76 2.73 6.07
N ARG A 111 1.64 3.59 5.59
CA ARG A 111 1.30 4.96 5.22
C ARG A 111 1.62 5.14 3.74
N SER A 112 0.59 5.50 2.96
CA SER A 112 0.76 5.83 1.55
C SER A 112 0.81 7.35 1.39
N ILE A 113 1.77 7.85 0.64
CA ILE A 113 1.99 9.27 0.41
C ILE A 113 1.96 9.52 -1.09
N TYR A 114 0.97 10.28 -1.55
CA TYR A 114 0.83 10.65 -2.96
C TYR A 114 0.02 11.95 -3.06
N ASP A 115 0.10 12.60 -4.22
CA ASP A 115 -0.73 13.76 -4.52
C ASP A 115 -2.15 13.29 -4.81
N LEU A 116 -3.11 13.63 -3.95
CA LEU A 116 -4.48 13.15 -4.04
C LEU A 116 -5.16 13.63 -5.34
N GLU A 117 -5.01 14.90 -5.69
CA GLU A 117 -5.65 15.45 -6.89
C GLU A 117 -5.07 14.86 -8.17
N ALA A 118 -3.75 14.74 -8.24
CA ALA A 118 -3.09 14.12 -9.39
C ALA A 118 -3.48 12.65 -9.53
N THR A 119 -3.59 11.93 -8.41
CA THR A 119 -3.97 10.52 -8.39
C THR A 119 -5.43 10.34 -8.83
N LYS A 120 -6.35 11.15 -8.31
CA LYS A 120 -7.74 11.14 -8.77
C LYS A 120 -7.85 11.36 -10.28
N LYS A 121 -7.12 12.32 -10.78
CA LYS A 121 -7.11 12.65 -12.22
C LYS A 121 -6.57 11.49 -13.06
N ALA A 122 -5.48 10.87 -12.61
CA ALA A 122 -4.87 9.72 -13.28
C ALA A 122 -5.84 8.54 -13.36
N HIS A 123 -6.70 8.35 -12.35
CA HIS A 123 -7.70 7.29 -12.32
C HIS A 123 -9.07 7.72 -12.86
N GLY A 124 -9.18 8.92 -13.45
CA GLY A 124 -10.42 9.40 -14.01
C GLY A 124 -11.49 9.77 -12.98
N LEU A 125 -11.08 10.09 -11.76
CA LEU A 125 -11.98 10.49 -10.67
C LEU A 125 -12.05 12.01 -10.52
N LYS A 126 -13.16 12.48 -9.99
CA LYS A 126 -13.36 13.90 -9.75
C LYS A 126 -13.16 14.29 -8.28
#